data_2c3214dac05d55ab9c7e39447d6080a1
#
_entry.id   2c3214dac05d55ab9c7e39447d6080a1
#
_cell.length_a   1.000
_cell.length_b   1.000
_cell.length_c   1.000
_cell.angle_alpha   90.00
_cell.angle_beta   90.00
_cell.angle_gamma   90.00
#
_symmetry.space_group_name_H-M   'P 1'
#
loop_
_entity.id
_entity.type
_entity.pdbx_description
1 polymer ?
#
loop_
_entity_poly.entity_id
_entity_poly.type
_entity_poly.pdbx_seq_one_letter_code
_entity_poly.pdbx_strand_id
1 'polypeptide(L)'
;MIVVIPAYEPDEKLLRLVDELKQQTDYKIIIVDDGSKNAESKDVFSKLEADSAVTLLHHKVNRGKGRAMKTAFEYIKDAGFSDDGIITVDADGQHLIKDIVAVSETWAKNPNALVLGSRRFSGKVPLRSRFGNGVTRGVFAISTGVRVYDTQTGL
;
A
#
# COMPACT_ATOMS: atom_id res chain seq x y z
N MET A 1 14.03 0.94 -3.10
CA MET A 1 12.55 0.92 -3.14
C MET A 1 12.00 0.69 -1.75
N ILE A 2 10.90 1.35 -1.39
CA ILE A 2 10.24 1.22 -0.09
C ILE A 2 8.79 0.80 -0.32
N VAL A 3 8.36 -0.28 0.36
CA VAL A 3 6.96 -0.71 0.39
C VAL A 3 6.30 -0.16 1.64
N VAL A 4 5.22 0.60 1.48
CA VAL A 4 4.43 1.17 2.57
C VAL A 4 3.10 0.43 2.67
N ILE A 5 2.82 -0.14 3.84
CA ILE A 5 1.62 -0.94 4.11
C ILE A 5 0.83 -0.31 5.26
N PRO A 6 -0.19 0.51 4.98
CA PRO A 6 -1.13 0.94 6.02
C PRO A 6 -2.02 -0.24 6.43
N ALA A 7 -2.09 -0.54 7.72
CA ALA A 7 -2.83 -1.68 8.25
C ALA A 7 -3.76 -1.25 9.40
N TYR A 8 -4.98 -1.73 9.37
CA TYR A 8 -5.94 -1.59 10.46
C TYR A 8 -6.64 -2.93 10.68
N GLU A 9 -6.48 -3.48 11.87
CA GLU A 9 -7.00 -4.80 12.26
C GLU A 9 -6.66 -5.90 11.22
N PRO A 10 -5.37 -6.03 10.81
CA PRO A 10 -4.98 -7.05 9.85
C PRO A 10 -5.09 -8.46 10.41
N ASP A 11 -5.23 -9.43 9.52
CA ASP A 11 -5.13 -10.85 9.79
C ASP A 11 -3.76 -11.42 9.36
N GLU A 12 -3.59 -12.75 9.40
CA GLU A 12 -2.35 -13.45 9.00
C GLU A 12 -1.92 -13.20 7.55
N LYS A 13 -2.78 -12.65 6.70
CA LYS A 13 -2.40 -12.33 5.31
C LYS A 13 -1.29 -11.27 5.26
N LEU A 14 -1.26 -10.35 6.23
CA LEU A 14 -0.19 -9.38 6.34
C LEU A 14 1.17 -10.05 6.59
N LEU A 15 1.23 -11.07 7.47
CA LEU A 15 2.46 -11.83 7.71
C LEU A 15 2.94 -12.53 6.43
N ARG A 16 2.04 -13.19 5.70
CA ARG A 16 2.36 -13.86 4.44
C ARG A 16 2.88 -12.87 3.39
N LEU A 17 2.23 -11.72 3.25
CA LEU A 17 2.66 -10.66 2.33
C LEU A 17 4.08 -10.19 2.66
N VAL A 18 4.39 -9.98 3.95
CA VAL A 18 5.72 -9.56 4.40
C VAL A 18 6.76 -10.65 4.12
N ASP A 19 6.45 -11.92 4.42
CA ASP A 19 7.35 -13.04 4.15
C ASP A 19 7.63 -13.20 2.65
N GLU A 20 6.62 -13.10 1.81
CA GLU A 20 6.77 -13.16 0.35
C GLU A 20 7.60 -11.98 -0.18
N LEU A 21 7.38 -10.76 0.31
CA LEU A 21 8.18 -9.58 -0.04
C LEU A 21 9.65 -9.79 0.30
N LYS A 22 9.96 -10.29 1.50
CA LYS A 22 11.34 -10.55 1.96
C LYS A 22 12.03 -11.64 1.15
N GLN A 23 11.28 -12.67 0.71
CA GLN A 23 11.83 -13.77 -0.08
C GLN A 23 12.12 -13.38 -1.53
N GLN A 24 11.35 -12.46 -2.10
CA GLN A 24 11.37 -12.15 -3.52
C GLN A 24 11.95 -10.77 -3.85
N THR A 25 12.22 -9.93 -2.85
CA THR A 25 12.71 -8.56 -3.05
C THR A 25 13.65 -8.12 -1.93
N ASP A 26 14.48 -7.12 -2.22
CA ASP A 26 15.32 -6.41 -1.23
C ASP A 26 14.68 -5.08 -0.81
N TYR A 27 13.36 -4.97 -0.87
CA TYR A 27 12.67 -3.72 -0.56
C TYR A 27 12.61 -3.48 0.95
N LYS A 28 12.76 -2.22 1.35
CA LYS A 28 12.48 -1.80 2.73
C LYS A 28 10.98 -1.87 2.97
N ILE A 29 10.56 -2.45 4.08
CA ILE A 29 9.14 -2.62 4.42
C ILE A 29 8.81 -1.71 5.60
N ILE A 30 7.86 -0.80 5.39
CA ILE A 30 7.34 0.09 6.42
C ILE A 30 5.85 -0.19 6.58
N ILE A 31 5.46 -0.59 7.77
CA ILE A 31 4.06 -0.88 8.12
C ILE A 31 3.58 0.18 9.10
N VAL A 32 2.37 0.67 8.92
CA VAL A 32 1.74 1.59 9.86
C VAL A 32 0.48 0.94 10.42
N ASP A 33 0.53 0.55 11.70
CA ASP A 33 -0.64 0.17 12.45
C ASP A 33 -1.50 1.40 12.74
N ASP A 34 -2.65 1.49 12.11
CA ASP A 34 -3.58 2.61 12.30
C ASP A 34 -4.49 2.43 13.52
N GLY A 35 -3.89 2.05 14.66
CA GLY A 35 -4.56 1.98 15.95
C GLY A 35 -5.45 0.74 16.15
N SER A 36 -4.98 -0.41 15.72
CA SER A 36 -5.65 -1.71 15.85
C SER A 36 -5.84 -2.10 17.33
N LYS A 37 -6.94 -2.78 17.63
CA LYS A 37 -7.31 -3.12 19.02
C LYS A 37 -7.64 -4.58 19.26
N ASN A 38 -8.03 -5.33 18.22
CA ASN A 38 -8.41 -6.73 18.37
C ASN A 38 -7.20 -7.62 18.73
N ALA A 39 -7.46 -8.80 19.28
CA ALA A 39 -6.41 -9.71 19.74
C ALA A 39 -5.58 -10.29 18.58
N GLU A 40 -6.23 -10.58 17.43
CA GLU A 40 -5.59 -11.15 16.26
C GLU A 40 -4.54 -10.17 15.67
N SER A 41 -4.91 -8.91 15.49
CA SER A 41 -3.97 -7.91 14.97
C SER A 41 -2.81 -7.65 15.92
N LYS A 42 -3.02 -7.72 17.25
CA LYS A 42 -1.94 -7.60 18.23
C LYS A 42 -0.92 -8.73 18.09
N ASP A 43 -1.37 -9.97 17.86
CA ASP A 43 -0.47 -11.10 17.63
C ASP A 43 0.32 -10.92 16.31
N VAL A 44 -0.36 -10.47 15.25
CA VAL A 44 0.28 -10.15 13.97
C VAL A 44 1.35 -9.08 14.15
N PHE A 45 1.04 -7.95 14.79
CA PHE A 45 2.02 -6.89 15.00
C PHE A 45 3.16 -7.29 15.93
N SER A 46 2.90 -8.07 16.97
CA SER A 46 3.97 -8.58 17.84
C SER A 46 5.00 -9.43 17.10
N LYS A 47 4.55 -10.24 16.12
CA LYS A 47 5.46 -10.99 15.25
C LYS A 47 6.26 -10.10 14.31
N LEU A 48 5.64 -9.04 13.79
CA LEU A 48 6.29 -8.07 12.90
C LEU A 48 7.28 -7.16 13.64
N GLU A 49 7.02 -6.81 14.91
CA GLU A 49 7.95 -6.05 15.76
C GLU A 49 9.25 -6.83 16.04
N ALA A 50 9.18 -8.16 16.10
CA ALA A 50 10.34 -9.02 16.28
C ALA A 50 11.19 -9.16 15.01
N ASP A 51 10.70 -8.72 13.85
CA ASP A 51 11.37 -8.83 12.56
C ASP A 51 12.18 -7.57 12.24
N SER A 52 13.49 -7.67 12.34
CA SER A 52 14.41 -6.55 12.06
C SER A 52 14.38 -6.01 10.63
N ALA A 53 13.77 -6.75 9.68
CA ALA A 53 13.61 -6.32 8.29
C ALA A 53 12.38 -5.41 8.09
N VAL A 54 11.54 -5.25 9.13
CA VAL A 54 10.31 -4.47 9.09
C VAL A 54 10.46 -3.23 9.97
N THR A 55 10.06 -2.09 9.46
CA THR A 55 9.84 -0.88 10.27
C THR A 55 8.36 -0.78 10.59
N LEU A 56 7.99 -0.90 11.87
CA LEU A 56 6.61 -0.80 12.32
C LEU A 56 6.37 0.53 13.05
N LEU A 57 5.37 1.26 12.59
CA LEU A 57 4.91 2.52 13.18
C LEU A 57 3.51 2.36 13.74
N HIS A 58 3.17 3.00 14.87
CA HIS A 58 1.88 2.83 15.51
C HIS A 58 1.14 4.14 15.71
N HIS A 59 -0.14 4.15 15.41
CA HIS A 59 -1.08 5.16 15.86
C HIS A 59 -1.77 4.70 17.15
N LYS A 60 -2.02 5.62 18.08
CA LYS A 60 -2.77 5.33 19.31
C LYS A 60 -4.25 5.01 19.04
N VAL A 61 -4.80 5.54 17.95
CA VAL A 61 -6.20 5.38 17.53
C VAL A 61 -6.25 5.38 16.02
N ASN A 62 -7.29 4.78 15.44
CA ASN A 62 -7.55 4.82 14.01
C ASN A 62 -7.74 6.27 13.52
N ARG A 63 -6.96 6.65 12.52
CA ARG A 63 -6.95 7.98 11.89
C ARG A 63 -7.22 7.92 10.39
N GLY A 64 -7.42 6.72 9.86
CA GLY A 64 -7.69 6.41 8.47
C GLY A 64 -6.43 6.21 7.61
N LYS A 65 -6.57 5.39 6.56
CA LYS A 65 -5.50 4.99 5.63
C LYS A 65 -4.65 6.18 5.15
N GLY A 66 -5.30 7.29 4.77
CA GLY A 66 -4.58 8.47 4.28
C GLY A 66 -3.65 9.10 5.34
N ARG A 67 -4.00 9.02 6.64
CA ARG A 67 -3.11 9.49 7.71
C ARG A 67 -1.98 8.51 7.96
N ALA A 68 -2.26 7.22 7.92
CA ALA A 68 -1.23 6.18 8.04
C ALA A 68 -0.17 6.34 6.94
N MET A 69 -0.59 6.56 5.69
CA MET A 69 0.33 6.84 4.59
C MET A 69 1.17 8.11 4.83
N LYS A 70 0.56 9.21 5.29
CA LYS A 70 1.31 10.43 5.62
C LYS A 70 2.34 10.19 6.71
N THR A 71 2.02 9.41 7.74
CA THR A 71 2.96 9.03 8.80
C THR A 71 4.15 8.25 8.25
N ALA A 72 3.91 7.31 7.33
CA ALA A 72 5.00 6.59 6.66
C ALA A 72 5.88 7.53 5.82
N PHE A 73 5.28 8.46 5.07
CA PHE A 73 6.04 9.42 4.25
C PHE A 73 6.84 10.41 5.09
N GLU A 74 6.30 10.88 6.22
CA GLU A 74 7.01 11.69 7.21
C GLU A 74 8.24 10.92 7.73
N TYR A 75 8.07 9.66 8.14
CA TYR A 75 9.16 8.80 8.57
C TYR A 75 10.24 8.61 7.49
N ILE A 76 9.84 8.29 6.25
CA ILE A 76 10.77 8.09 5.12
C ILE A 76 11.63 9.34 4.88
N LYS A 77 11.00 10.51 4.91
CA LYS A 77 11.67 11.79 4.77
C LYS A 77 12.68 12.03 5.90
N ASP A 78 12.28 11.82 7.15
CA ASP A 78 13.10 12.07 8.34
C ASP A 78 14.26 11.06 8.45
N ALA A 79 14.07 9.84 7.95
CA ALA A 79 15.11 8.81 7.85
C ALA A 79 16.10 9.03 6.69
N GLY A 80 15.91 10.05 5.86
CA GLY A 80 16.79 10.37 4.73
C GLY A 80 16.61 9.47 3.51
N PHE A 81 15.48 8.79 3.37
CA PHE A 81 15.16 7.90 2.23
C PHE A 81 14.36 8.61 1.12
N SER A 82 14.45 9.93 1.03
CA SER A 82 13.63 10.74 0.10
C SER A 82 13.85 10.45 -1.38
N ASP A 83 15.02 9.87 -1.73
CA ASP A 83 15.35 9.52 -3.12
C ASP A 83 14.93 8.08 -3.50
N ASP A 84 14.45 7.31 -2.54
CA ASP A 84 13.90 5.98 -2.78
C ASP A 84 12.49 6.08 -3.39
N GLY A 85 12.19 5.21 -4.36
CA GLY A 85 10.82 5.04 -4.82
C GLY A 85 9.93 4.44 -3.73
N ILE A 86 8.67 4.85 -3.69
CA ILE A 86 7.70 4.37 -2.71
C ILE A 86 6.57 3.64 -3.43
N ILE A 87 6.23 2.44 -2.97
CA ILE A 87 5.05 1.68 -3.41
C ILE A 87 4.12 1.52 -2.22
N THR A 88 2.85 1.84 -2.41
CA THR A 88 1.81 1.58 -1.40
C THR A 88 1.15 0.24 -1.69
N VAL A 89 0.94 -0.58 -0.67
CA VAL A 89 0.33 -1.91 -0.79
C VAL A 89 -0.70 -2.09 0.32
N ASP A 90 -1.86 -2.65 0.00
CA ASP A 90 -2.88 -2.93 1.02
C ASP A 90 -2.52 -4.18 1.84
N ALA A 91 -2.90 -4.18 3.13
CA ALA A 91 -2.59 -5.26 4.07
C ALA A 91 -3.45 -6.53 3.89
N ASP A 92 -4.40 -6.54 2.96
CA ASP A 92 -5.39 -7.60 2.77
C ASP A 92 -4.90 -8.80 1.93
N GLY A 93 -3.66 -8.74 1.44
CA GLY A 93 -3.04 -9.80 0.65
C GLY A 93 -3.60 -9.95 -0.77
N GLN A 94 -4.33 -8.96 -1.29
CA GLN A 94 -4.86 -9.03 -2.66
C GLN A 94 -3.84 -8.67 -3.74
N HIS A 95 -2.73 -8.02 -3.36
CA HIS A 95 -1.66 -7.65 -4.28
C HIS A 95 -0.65 -8.79 -4.42
N LEU A 96 -0.39 -9.21 -5.65
CA LEU A 96 0.62 -10.23 -5.93
C LEU A 96 2.01 -9.59 -5.98
N ILE A 97 3.02 -10.27 -5.45
CA ILE A 97 4.40 -9.75 -5.45
C ILE A 97 4.89 -9.42 -6.87
N LYS A 98 4.55 -10.25 -7.86
CA LYS A 98 4.88 -9.97 -9.26
C LYS A 98 4.34 -8.63 -9.77
N ASP A 99 3.17 -8.19 -9.28
CA ASP A 99 2.57 -6.92 -9.69
C ASP A 99 3.27 -5.75 -8.98
N ILE A 100 3.65 -5.92 -7.70
CA ILE A 100 4.47 -4.97 -6.94
C ILE A 100 5.82 -4.77 -7.63
N VAL A 101 6.48 -5.86 -8.03
CA VAL A 101 7.76 -5.82 -8.77
C VAL A 101 7.59 -5.12 -10.11
N ALA A 102 6.55 -5.43 -10.88
CA ALA A 102 6.30 -4.80 -12.17
C ALA A 102 6.07 -3.29 -12.07
N VAL A 103 5.37 -2.83 -11.02
CA VAL A 103 5.19 -1.40 -10.73
C VAL A 103 6.53 -0.76 -10.39
N SER A 104 7.36 -1.41 -9.55
CA SER A 104 8.67 -0.89 -9.18
C SER A 104 9.62 -0.76 -10.36
N GLU A 105 9.65 -1.77 -11.26
CA GLU A 105 10.45 -1.73 -12.48
C GLU A 105 9.99 -0.63 -13.44
N THR A 106 8.68 -0.40 -13.51
CA THR A 106 8.11 0.68 -14.32
C THR A 106 8.51 2.04 -13.76
N TRP A 107 8.47 2.20 -12.44
CA TRP A 107 8.92 3.41 -11.77
C TRP A 107 10.42 3.63 -11.97
N ALA A 108 11.25 2.61 -11.85
CA ALA A 108 12.70 2.72 -12.03
C ALA A 108 13.10 3.25 -13.42
N LYS A 109 12.29 2.97 -14.45
CA LYS A 109 12.44 3.54 -15.79
C LYS A 109 11.92 4.97 -15.91
N ASN A 110 11.08 5.42 -14.97
CA ASN A 110 10.41 6.73 -14.98
C ASN A 110 10.38 7.33 -13.56
N PRO A 111 11.52 7.66 -12.94
CA PRO A 111 11.60 7.97 -11.50
C PRO A 111 10.86 9.24 -11.09
N ASN A 112 10.51 10.11 -12.05
CA ASN A 112 9.74 11.32 -11.82
C ASN A 112 8.23 11.15 -12.06
N ALA A 113 7.78 9.93 -12.35
CA ALA A 113 6.38 9.65 -12.65
C ALA A 113 5.67 9.01 -11.45
N LEU A 114 4.38 9.33 -11.31
CA LEU A 114 3.47 8.55 -10.49
C LEU A 114 3.00 7.35 -11.32
N VAL A 115 3.39 6.14 -10.93
CA VAL A 115 2.97 4.89 -11.55
C VAL A 115 1.76 4.35 -10.81
N LEU A 116 0.66 4.12 -11.51
CA LEU A 116 -0.55 3.55 -10.93
C LEU A 116 -0.78 2.14 -11.48
N GLY A 117 -0.82 1.14 -10.63
CA GLY A 117 -1.31 -0.18 -10.97
C GLY A 117 -2.79 -0.10 -11.35
N SER A 118 -3.18 -0.61 -12.50
CA SER A 118 -4.58 -0.64 -12.90
C SER A 118 -5.07 -2.06 -13.13
N ARG A 119 -6.19 -2.42 -12.52
CA ARG A 119 -6.82 -3.71 -12.78
C ARG A 119 -7.59 -3.66 -14.10
N ARG A 120 -7.26 -4.55 -15.03
CA ARG A 120 -8.17 -4.80 -16.16
C ARG A 120 -9.33 -5.63 -15.65
N PHE A 121 -10.50 -5.04 -15.59
CA PHE A 121 -11.73 -5.76 -15.24
C PHE A 121 -12.07 -6.75 -16.36
N SER A 122 -11.52 -7.96 -16.31
CA SER A 122 -11.90 -9.08 -17.16
C SER A 122 -12.91 -9.95 -16.39
N GLY A 123 -14.17 -9.95 -16.80
CA GLY A 123 -15.20 -10.78 -16.17
C GLY A 123 -16.44 -10.01 -15.67
N LYS A 124 -17.32 -10.71 -14.94
CA LYS A 124 -18.55 -10.14 -14.34
C LYS A 124 -18.19 -9.29 -13.12
N VAL A 125 -17.95 -8.00 -13.34
CA VAL A 125 -17.75 -7.04 -12.24
C VAL A 125 -19.12 -6.55 -11.74
N PRO A 126 -19.38 -6.53 -10.43
CA PRO A 126 -20.62 -5.98 -9.87
C PRO A 126 -20.86 -4.55 -10.34
N LEU A 127 -22.08 -4.25 -10.80
CA LEU A 127 -22.46 -2.93 -11.33
C LEU A 127 -22.15 -1.79 -10.34
N ARG A 128 -22.27 -2.06 -9.04
CA ARG A 128 -21.99 -1.09 -7.96
C ARG A 128 -20.50 -0.66 -7.95
N SER A 129 -19.57 -1.58 -8.16
CA SER A 129 -18.12 -1.28 -8.23
C SER A 129 -17.78 -0.51 -9.51
N ARG A 130 -18.43 -0.85 -10.65
CA ARG A 130 -18.26 -0.11 -11.91
C ARG A 130 -18.76 1.32 -11.81
N PHE A 131 -19.91 1.53 -11.16
CA PHE A 131 -20.48 2.86 -10.98
C PHE A 131 -19.63 3.72 -10.04
N GLY A 132 -19.20 3.17 -8.88
CA GLY A 132 -18.34 3.88 -7.92
C GLY A 132 -17.01 4.33 -8.56
N ASN A 133 -16.34 3.44 -9.29
CA ASN A 133 -15.11 3.79 -10.00
C ASN A 133 -15.35 4.82 -11.13
N GLY A 134 -16.49 4.74 -11.82
CA GLY A 134 -16.88 5.72 -12.84
C GLY A 134 -17.04 7.14 -12.29
N VAL A 135 -17.71 7.28 -11.14
CA VAL A 135 -17.90 8.57 -10.46
C VAL A 135 -16.57 9.13 -9.97
N THR A 136 -15.75 8.34 -9.26
CA THR A 136 -14.44 8.77 -8.75
C THR A 136 -13.49 9.15 -9.88
N ARG A 137 -13.48 8.42 -10.99
CA ARG A 137 -12.72 8.79 -12.20
C ARG A 137 -13.13 10.13 -12.77
N GLY A 138 -14.45 10.39 -12.83
CA GLY A 138 -14.98 11.68 -13.31
C GLY A 138 -14.56 12.84 -12.41
N VAL A 139 -14.71 12.70 -11.10
CA VAL A 139 -14.29 13.70 -10.12
C VAL A 139 -12.78 13.93 -10.18
N PHE A 140 -11.98 12.87 -10.24
CA PHE A 140 -10.52 12.98 -10.34
C PHE A 140 -10.10 13.70 -11.64
N ALA A 141 -10.70 13.35 -12.78
CA ALA A 141 -10.41 14.00 -14.06
C ALA A 141 -10.76 15.49 -14.07
N ILE A 142 -11.88 15.86 -13.43
CA ILE A 142 -12.30 17.27 -13.32
C ILE A 142 -11.35 18.05 -12.40
N SER A 143 -10.92 17.45 -11.27
CA SER A 143 -10.07 18.15 -10.28
C SER A 143 -8.59 18.23 -10.68
N THR A 144 -8.08 17.28 -11.46
CA THR A 144 -6.65 17.19 -11.80
C THR A 144 -6.33 17.42 -13.27
N GLY A 145 -7.35 17.39 -14.15
CA GLY A 145 -7.17 17.39 -15.61
C GLY A 145 -6.64 16.07 -16.19
N VAL A 146 -6.38 15.06 -15.36
CA VAL A 146 -5.78 13.78 -15.75
C VAL A 146 -6.84 12.66 -15.75
N ARG A 147 -6.89 11.86 -16.80
CA ARG A 147 -7.77 10.68 -16.88
C ARG A 147 -7.00 9.43 -16.47
N VAL A 148 -7.47 8.77 -15.40
CA VAL A 148 -6.97 7.47 -14.94
C VAL A 148 -8.01 6.37 -15.17
N TYR A 149 -7.57 5.14 -15.41
CA TYR A 149 -8.46 4.01 -15.68
C TYR A 149 -9.06 3.41 -14.41
N ASP A 150 -8.31 3.43 -13.30
CA ASP A 150 -8.74 2.93 -12.01
C ASP A 150 -8.26 3.88 -10.90
N THR A 151 -9.21 4.38 -10.10
CA THR A 151 -8.94 5.28 -8.96
C THR A 151 -9.05 4.57 -7.62
N GLN A 152 -9.36 3.27 -7.63
CA GLN A 152 -9.59 2.46 -6.42
C GLN A 152 -8.53 1.36 -6.25
N THR A 153 -7.48 1.36 -7.06
CA THR A 153 -6.36 0.46 -6.86
C THR A 153 -5.52 0.90 -5.65
N GLY A 154 -5.07 -0.06 -4.84
CA GLY A 154 -4.20 0.19 -3.69
C GLY A 154 -2.72 0.12 -4.04
N LEU A 155 -2.39 -0.12 -5.31
CA LEU A 155 -1.03 -0.28 -5.82
C LEU A 155 -0.63 0.89 -6.71
#